data_beae8dc3c834b5edda77c51f532c8b3f
#
_entry.id   beae8dc3c834b5edda77c51f532c8b3f
#
_cell.length_a   1.000
_cell.length_b   1.000
_cell.length_c   1.000
_cell.angle_alpha   90.00
_cell.angle_beta   90.00
_cell.angle_gamma   90.00
#
_symmetry.space_group_name_H-M   'P 1'
#
loop_
_entity.id
_entity.type
_entity.pdbx_description
1 polymer ?
#
loop_
_entity_poly.entity_id
_entity_poly.type
_entity_poly.pdbx_seq_one_letter_code
_entity_poly.pdbx_strand_id
1 'polypeptide(L)'
;MISYRKLAMRVLGHSPVSAVKTARRSTAKRTVALALTAALVVGMTLPAFADTWYIDDGDISISAGENGNKVTQGGKTKENDTDTVITNRDSSTASSNTVTIDADEGKTVNVTLDNVTINVDEGYKYGYDPNAYKTAVSVTGSGNTNIELNGNNTLTSGYGHAGLEHNKTDDSGT
;
A
#
# COMPACT_ATOMS: atom_id res chain seq x y z
N MET A 1 28.25 -0.63 74.59
CA MET A 1 27.30 -1.47 73.86
C MET A 1 26.25 -0.61 73.19
N ILE A 2 26.38 -0.37 71.93
CA ILE A 2 25.35 0.38 71.19
C ILE A 2 24.16 -0.56 70.94
N SER A 3 23.00 -0.21 71.53
CA SER A 3 21.83 -1.04 71.52
C SER A 3 21.36 -1.23 70.07
N TYR A 4 21.24 -2.50 69.62
CA TYR A 4 20.72 -2.86 68.33
C TYR A 4 19.34 -2.25 68.00
N ARG A 5 18.56 -1.91 69.02
CA ARG A 5 17.29 -1.18 68.83
C ARG A 5 17.41 0.23 68.26
N LYS A 6 18.49 0.94 68.57
CA LYS A 6 18.72 2.28 67.97
C LYS A 6 19.18 2.23 66.52
N LEU A 7 19.87 1.13 66.13
CA LEU A 7 20.28 0.94 64.74
C LEU A 7 19.10 0.58 63.86
N ALA A 8 18.18 -0.28 64.34
CA ALA A 8 16.99 -0.67 63.62
C ALA A 8 16.02 0.51 63.39
N MET A 9 15.84 1.39 64.37
CA MET A 9 15.00 2.60 64.22
C MET A 9 15.60 3.62 63.24
N ARG A 10 16.93 3.70 63.13
CA ARG A 10 17.58 4.59 62.15
C ARG A 10 17.44 4.06 60.70
N VAL A 11 17.42 2.80 60.54
CA VAL A 11 17.26 2.15 59.21
C VAL A 11 15.80 2.25 58.77
N LEU A 12 14.84 2.04 59.66
CA LEU A 12 13.41 2.05 59.34
C LEU A 12 12.85 3.47 59.18
N GLY A 13 13.45 4.48 59.87
CA GLY A 13 12.95 5.86 59.82
C GLY A 13 13.22 6.59 58.50
N HIS A 14 14.16 6.11 57.69
CA HIS A 14 14.51 6.79 56.43
C HIS A 14 13.96 6.09 55.17
N SER A 15 13.54 4.87 55.28
CA SER A 15 13.04 4.09 54.12
C SER A 15 11.68 4.54 53.62
N PRO A 16 10.68 4.84 54.43
CA PRO A 16 9.34 5.11 53.90
C PRO A 16 9.26 6.48 53.18
N VAL A 17 10.03 7.48 53.61
CA VAL A 17 9.98 8.81 52.99
C VAL A 17 10.66 8.81 51.62
N SER A 18 11.76 8.07 51.47
CA SER A 18 12.44 7.93 50.17
C SER A 18 11.63 7.11 49.18
N ALA A 19 10.96 6.03 49.63
CA ALA A 19 10.14 5.20 48.78
C ALA A 19 8.93 5.94 48.21
N VAL A 20 8.26 6.77 49.04
CA VAL A 20 7.11 7.57 48.57
C VAL A 20 7.53 8.61 47.54
N LYS A 21 8.67 9.26 47.74
CA LYS A 21 9.18 10.25 46.77
C LYS A 21 9.61 9.60 45.45
N THR A 22 10.21 8.42 45.52
CA THR A 22 10.68 7.71 44.33
C THR A 22 9.47 7.15 43.55
N ALA A 23 8.45 6.64 44.23
CA ALA A 23 7.25 6.13 43.58
C ALA A 23 6.45 7.25 42.87
N ARG A 24 6.35 8.44 43.49
CA ARG A 24 5.70 9.61 42.83
C ARG A 24 6.47 10.09 41.61
N ARG A 25 7.80 10.13 41.65
CA ARG A 25 8.62 10.51 40.49
C ARG A 25 8.54 9.47 39.37
N SER A 26 8.48 8.20 39.72
CA SER A 26 8.36 7.12 38.74
C SER A 26 6.99 7.11 38.05
N THR A 27 5.93 7.39 38.78
CA THR A 27 4.57 7.48 38.22
C THR A 27 4.42 8.65 37.26
N ALA A 28 4.94 9.83 37.61
CA ALA A 28 4.93 11.00 36.74
C ALA A 28 5.76 10.79 35.46
N LYS A 29 6.95 10.17 35.58
CA LYS A 29 7.77 9.83 34.41
C LYS A 29 7.13 8.77 33.51
N ARG A 30 6.45 7.78 34.10
CA ARG A 30 5.74 6.75 33.37
C ARG A 30 4.50 7.32 32.66
N THR A 31 3.78 8.22 33.31
CA THR A 31 2.59 8.85 32.72
C THR A 31 2.98 9.78 31.57
N VAL A 32 4.09 10.53 31.72
CA VAL A 32 4.61 11.38 30.63
C VAL A 32 5.13 10.53 29.47
N ALA A 33 5.84 9.43 29.75
CA ALA A 33 6.30 8.52 28.71
C ALA A 33 5.15 7.84 27.96
N LEU A 34 4.10 7.41 28.67
CA LEU A 34 2.90 6.82 28.06
C LEU A 34 2.11 7.87 27.28
N ALA A 35 2.00 9.10 27.75
CA ALA A 35 1.34 10.18 27.02
C ALA A 35 2.12 10.59 25.75
N LEU A 36 3.46 10.62 25.83
CA LEU A 36 4.30 10.88 24.67
C LEU A 36 4.22 9.76 23.62
N THR A 37 4.19 8.50 24.07
CA THR A 37 4.07 7.34 23.18
C THR A 37 2.69 7.31 22.51
N ALA A 38 1.63 7.63 23.25
CA ALA A 38 0.28 7.74 22.67
C ALA A 38 0.15 8.91 21.68
N ALA A 39 0.78 10.05 21.98
CA ALA A 39 0.79 11.20 21.06
C ALA A 39 1.61 10.93 19.79
N LEU A 40 2.70 10.15 19.89
CA LEU A 40 3.48 9.75 18.72
C LEU A 40 2.71 8.75 17.82
N VAL A 41 1.93 7.86 18.42
CA VAL A 41 1.14 6.87 17.65
C VAL A 41 -0.06 7.52 16.95
N VAL A 42 -0.63 8.57 17.51
CA VAL A 42 -1.75 9.31 16.88
C VAL A 42 -1.27 10.23 15.76
N GLY A 43 0.00 10.65 15.79
CA GLY A 43 0.60 11.49 14.75
C GLY A 43 1.37 10.72 13.66
N MET A 44 1.60 9.44 13.84
CA MET A 44 2.09 8.57 12.77
C MET A 44 0.87 8.14 11.95
N THR A 45 0.64 8.78 10.82
CA THR A 45 -0.01 8.10 9.73
C THR A 45 0.79 6.81 9.53
N LEU A 46 0.18 5.67 9.84
CA LEU A 46 0.79 4.37 9.51
C LEU A 46 1.23 4.48 8.05
N PRO A 47 2.47 4.10 7.71
CA PRO A 47 2.83 4.03 6.31
C PRO A 47 1.72 3.22 5.64
N ALA A 48 1.13 3.77 4.58
CA ALA A 48 0.22 3.00 3.76
C ALA A 48 1.03 1.82 3.28
N PHE A 49 0.69 0.62 3.75
CA PHE A 49 1.37 -0.60 3.32
C PHE A 49 1.02 -0.81 1.85
N ALA A 50 2.00 -1.16 1.06
CA ALA A 50 1.79 -1.70 -0.27
C ALA A 50 0.71 -2.78 -0.21
N ASP A 51 -0.36 -2.61 -0.97
CA ASP A 51 -1.36 -3.66 -1.07
C ASP A 51 -1.07 -4.53 -2.29
N THR A 52 -1.22 -5.81 -2.09
CA THR A 52 -1.16 -6.79 -3.18
C THR A 52 -2.55 -7.03 -3.75
N TRP A 53 -2.70 -6.77 -5.03
CA TRP A 53 -3.93 -6.94 -5.79
C TRP A 53 -3.81 -8.15 -6.71
N TYR A 54 -4.75 -9.07 -6.59
CA TYR A 54 -4.74 -10.28 -7.39
C TYR A 54 -5.60 -10.08 -8.63
N ILE A 55 -4.98 -10.08 -9.82
CA ILE A 55 -5.69 -9.88 -11.08
C ILE A 55 -6.78 -10.95 -11.34
N ASP A 56 -6.68 -12.08 -10.68
CA ASP A 56 -7.67 -13.15 -10.77
C ASP A 56 -9.02 -12.78 -10.12
N ASP A 57 -9.03 -11.82 -9.21
CA ASP A 57 -10.23 -11.40 -8.47
C ASP A 57 -11.12 -10.40 -9.24
N GLY A 58 -10.71 -9.97 -10.43
CA GLY A 58 -11.46 -9.05 -11.30
C GLY A 58 -10.59 -7.96 -11.91
N ASP A 59 -11.18 -7.18 -12.80
CA ASP A 59 -10.53 -6.02 -13.41
C ASP A 59 -10.05 -5.04 -12.34
N ILE A 60 -8.85 -4.48 -12.55
CA ILE A 60 -8.23 -3.51 -11.65
C ILE A 60 -8.21 -2.14 -12.32
N SER A 61 -8.75 -1.14 -11.64
CA SER A 61 -8.65 0.27 -12.04
C SER A 61 -7.82 1.04 -11.03
N ILE A 62 -6.81 1.75 -11.52
CA ILE A 62 -5.86 2.50 -10.72
C ILE A 62 -5.86 3.95 -11.19
N SER A 63 -6.01 4.88 -10.27
CA SER A 63 -5.87 6.31 -10.54
C SER A 63 -4.98 6.98 -9.50
N ALA A 64 -4.52 8.19 -9.78
CA ALA A 64 -3.75 8.95 -8.82
C ALA A 64 -4.63 9.48 -7.70
N GLY A 65 -4.28 9.20 -6.45
CA GLY A 65 -4.90 9.78 -5.26
C GLY A 65 -4.12 10.99 -4.70
N GLU A 66 -4.44 11.41 -3.49
CA GLU A 66 -3.74 12.52 -2.83
C GLU A 66 -2.35 12.11 -2.30
N ASN A 67 -2.25 10.92 -1.71
CA ASN A 67 -1.03 10.44 -1.05
C ASN A 67 -0.67 9.01 -1.49
N GLY A 68 -0.87 8.67 -2.75
CA GLY A 68 -0.67 7.34 -3.33
C GLY A 68 -1.71 7.06 -4.39
N ASN A 69 -1.86 5.81 -4.77
CA ASN A 69 -2.85 5.39 -5.74
C ASN A 69 -4.23 5.20 -5.09
N LYS A 70 -5.25 5.41 -5.88
CA LYS A 70 -6.61 4.93 -5.63
C LYS A 70 -6.82 3.70 -6.49
N VAL A 71 -7.04 2.56 -5.87
CA VAL A 71 -7.21 1.27 -6.55
C VAL A 71 -8.62 0.74 -6.32
N THR A 72 -9.25 0.30 -7.40
CA THR A 72 -10.60 -0.30 -7.36
C THR A 72 -10.57 -1.67 -8.01
N GLN A 73 -11.13 -2.67 -7.34
CA GLN A 73 -11.30 -4.03 -7.83
C GLN A 73 -12.54 -4.68 -7.22
N GLY A 74 -13.38 -5.31 -8.03
CA GLY A 74 -14.54 -6.05 -7.54
C GLY A 74 -15.50 -5.23 -6.68
N GLY A 75 -15.65 -3.93 -6.95
CA GLY A 75 -16.48 -2.99 -6.18
C GLY A 75 -15.87 -2.53 -4.86
N LYS A 76 -14.65 -2.94 -4.54
CA LYS A 76 -13.88 -2.43 -3.40
C LYS A 76 -12.93 -1.33 -3.88
N THR A 77 -12.81 -0.26 -3.11
CA THR A 77 -11.88 0.83 -3.38
C THR A 77 -10.96 1.02 -2.20
N LYS A 78 -9.66 1.17 -2.48
CA LYS A 78 -8.66 1.58 -1.51
C LYS A 78 -8.03 2.89 -1.96
N GLU A 79 -7.96 3.84 -1.05
CA GLU A 79 -7.29 5.12 -1.22
C GLU A 79 -5.89 5.07 -0.60
N ASN A 80 -4.97 5.87 -1.13
CA ASN A 80 -3.62 6.05 -0.60
C ASN A 80 -2.78 4.76 -0.55
N ASP A 81 -2.92 3.91 -1.57
CA ASP A 81 -2.02 2.78 -1.79
C ASP A 81 -0.70 3.31 -2.36
N THR A 82 0.35 3.33 -1.55
CA THR A 82 1.62 3.99 -1.90
C THR A 82 2.53 3.13 -2.77
N ASP A 83 2.25 1.84 -2.85
CA ASP A 83 3.06 0.87 -3.59
C ASP A 83 2.17 -0.28 -4.07
N THR A 84 1.43 -0.01 -5.12
CA THR A 84 0.45 -0.94 -5.69
C THR A 84 1.14 -2.10 -6.37
N VAL A 85 1.02 -3.31 -5.83
CA VAL A 85 1.56 -4.53 -6.41
C VAL A 85 0.43 -5.36 -7.00
N ILE A 86 0.55 -5.72 -8.28
CA ILE A 86 -0.39 -6.59 -8.99
C ILE A 86 0.29 -7.93 -9.26
N THR A 87 -0.39 -9.03 -8.97
CA THR A 87 0.11 -10.39 -9.20
C THR A 87 -1.05 -11.35 -9.51
N ASN A 88 -0.74 -12.58 -9.90
CA ASN A 88 -1.71 -13.68 -9.95
C ASN A 88 -1.63 -14.51 -8.66
N ARG A 89 -2.74 -15.13 -8.26
CA ARG A 89 -2.72 -16.16 -7.19
C ARG A 89 -2.00 -17.42 -7.66
N ASP A 90 -2.16 -17.73 -8.92
CA ASP A 90 -1.49 -18.82 -9.62
C ASP A 90 -0.97 -18.29 -10.96
N SER A 91 0.32 -18.02 -11.03
CA SER A 91 0.98 -17.48 -12.22
C SER A 91 1.01 -18.47 -13.40
N SER A 92 0.67 -19.76 -13.18
CA SER A 92 0.53 -20.75 -14.23
C SER A 92 -0.78 -20.63 -15.01
N THR A 93 -1.76 -19.90 -14.47
CA THR A 93 -3.06 -19.68 -15.08
C THR A 93 -3.22 -18.21 -15.45
N ALA A 94 -3.42 -17.93 -16.74
CA ALA A 94 -3.62 -16.56 -17.19
C ALA A 94 -5.00 -16.04 -16.78
N SER A 95 -5.04 -14.82 -16.21
CA SER A 95 -6.28 -14.11 -15.93
C SER A 95 -6.85 -13.51 -17.22
N SER A 96 -8.18 -13.49 -17.35
CA SER A 96 -8.90 -12.77 -18.43
C SER A 96 -9.33 -11.36 -18.02
N ASN A 97 -8.92 -10.89 -16.84
CA ASN A 97 -9.18 -9.55 -16.34
C ASN A 97 -8.10 -8.57 -16.82
N THR A 98 -8.42 -7.29 -16.78
CA THR A 98 -7.59 -6.19 -17.29
C THR A 98 -7.13 -5.26 -16.20
N VAL A 99 -6.05 -4.52 -16.48
CA VAL A 99 -5.58 -3.41 -15.65
C VAL A 99 -5.74 -2.10 -16.42
N THR A 100 -6.42 -1.14 -15.82
CA THR A 100 -6.48 0.24 -16.35
C THR A 100 -5.80 1.19 -15.37
N ILE A 101 -4.87 1.98 -15.88
CA ILE A 101 -4.13 2.99 -15.11
C ILE A 101 -4.48 4.35 -15.70
N ASP A 102 -4.99 5.26 -14.88
CA ASP A 102 -5.34 6.61 -15.27
C ASP A 102 -4.63 7.64 -14.39
N ALA A 103 -3.65 8.32 -14.95
CA ALA A 103 -2.87 9.33 -14.23
C ALA A 103 -3.33 10.73 -14.64
N ASP A 104 -3.94 11.47 -13.70
CA ASP A 104 -4.34 12.86 -13.89
C ASP A 104 -3.13 13.78 -14.11
N GLU A 105 -3.37 14.93 -14.76
CA GLU A 105 -2.33 15.94 -15.00
C GLU A 105 -1.59 16.34 -13.72
N GLY A 106 -0.27 16.36 -13.79
CA GLY A 106 0.62 16.69 -12.67
C GLY A 106 0.69 15.63 -11.57
N LYS A 107 0.05 14.49 -11.75
CA LYS A 107 0.10 13.35 -10.83
C LYS A 107 1.00 12.24 -11.37
N THR A 108 1.36 11.33 -10.46
CA THR A 108 2.14 10.13 -10.80
C THR A 108 1.48 8.91 -10.18
N VAL A 109 1.27 7.88 -10.98
CA VAL A 109 0.84 6.55 -10.56
C VAL A 109 2.04 5.62 -10.58
N ASN A 110 2.29 4.90 -9.48
CA ASN A 110 3.35 3.90 -9.38
C ASN A 110 2.73 2.51 -9.21
N VAL A 111 3.11 1.57 -10.07
CA VAL A 111 2.56 0.20 -10.07
C VAL A 111 3.69 -0.79 -10.30
N THR A 112 3.68 -1.89 -9.54
CA THR A 112 4.54 -3.04 -9.75
C THR A 112 3.72 -4.19 -10.31
N LEU A 113 4.12 -4.75 -11.45
CA LEU A 113 3.61 -6.02 -11.97
C LEU A 113 4.58 -7.13 -11.55
N ASP A 114 4.13 -8.02 -10.65
CA ASP A 114 4.97 -9.08 -10.10
C ASP A 114 4.47 -10.46 -10.54
N ASN A 115 5.17 -11.09 -11.48
CA ASN A 115 4.81 -12.39 -12.06
C ASN A 115 3.37 -12.43 -12.60
N VAL A 116 2.95 -11.36 -13.29
CA VAL A 116 1.59 -11.21 -13.82
C VAL A 116 1.43 -11.97 -15.13
N THR A 117 0.39 -12.80 -15.23
CA THR A 117 -0.02 -13.45 -16.46
C THR A 117 -1.46 -13.10 -16.80
N ILE A 118 -1.65 -12.32 -17.86
CA ILE A 118 -2.94 -11.89 -18.39
C ILE A 118 -3.07 -12.36 -19.83
N ASN A 119 -4.21 -12.93 -20.19
CA ASN A 119 -4.57 -13.24 -21.57
C ASN A 119 -6.03 -12.87 -21.81
N VAL A 120 -6.24 -11.77 -22.52
CA VAL A 120 -7.57 -11.29 -22.94
C VAL A 120 -7.80 -11.46 -24.44
N ASP A 121 -6.94 -12.23 -25.12
CA ASP A 121 -7.13 -12.58 -26.52
C ASP A 121 -8.25 -13.60 -26.68
N GLU A 122 -9.37 -13.19 -27.23
CA GLU A 122 -10.51 -14.03 -27.55
C GLU A 122 -10.44 -14.59 -29.01
N GLY A 123 -9.29 -14.37 -29.68
CA GLY A 123 -9.12 -14.70 -31.09
C GLY A 123 -9.87 -13.75 -32.02
N TYR A 124 -9.56 -13.81 -33.32
CA TYR A 124 -10.22 -13.00 -34.33
C TYR A 124 -11.66 -13.48 -34.54
N LYS A 125 -12.63 -12.59 -34.29
CA LYS A 125 -14.04 -12.86 -34.57
C LYS A 125 -14.46 -12.11 -35.84
N TYR A 126 -15.18 -12.82 -36.73
CA TYR A 126 -15.72 -12.21 -37.95
C TYR A 126 -16.70 -11.07 -37.59
N GLY A 127 -16.40 -9.88 -38.10
CA GLY A 127 -17.13 -8.64 -37.83
C GLY A 127 -16.27 -7.71 -36.96
N TYR A 128 -15.70 -6.67 -37.58
CA TYR A 128 -14.85 -5.71 -36.87
C TYR A 128 -15.71 -4.89 -35.90
N ASP A 129 -15.66 -5.24 -34.62
CA ASP A 129 -16.07 -4.37 -33.52
C ASP A 129 -14.81 -3.91 -32.78
N PRO A 130 -14.40 -2.64 -32.90
CA PRO A 130 -13.22 -2.13 -32.24
C PRO A 130 -13.31 -2.19 -30.71
N ASN A 131 -14.53 -2.34 -30.15
CA ASN A 131 -14.74 -2.49 -28.72
C ASN A 131 -14.74 -3.95 -28.24
N ALA A 132 -14.64 -4.92 -29.18
CA ALA A 132 -14.62 -6.34 -28.85
C ALA A 132 -13.25 -6.83 -28.31
N TYR A 133 -12.19 -6.05 -28.56
CA TYR A 133 -10.85 -6.44 -28.18
C TYR A 133 -10.37 -5.66 -26.97
N LYS A 134 -9.86 -6.36 -25.97
CA LYS A 134 -9.38 -5.77 -24.73
C LYS A 134 -7.87 -5.65 -24.74
N THR A 135 -7.37 -4.62 -24.06
CA THR A 135 -5.95 -4.46 -23.73
C THR A 135 -5.69 -5.09 -22.34
N ALA A 136 -4.64 -5.89 -22.20
CA ALA A 136 -4.31 -6.50 -20.91
C ALA A 136 -3.96 -5.43 -19.86
N VAL A 137 -3.11 -4.46 -20.22
CA VAL A 137 -2.78 -3.30 -19.39
C VAL A 137 -2.88 -2.03 -20.23
N SER A 138 -3.79 -1.14 -19.88
CA SER A 138 -4.00 0.16 -20.54
C SER A 138 -3.59 1.30 -19.63
N VAL A 139 -2.78 2.23 -20.17
CA VAL A 139 -2.35 3.45 -19.48
C VAL A 139 -2.97 4.66 -20.19
N THR A 140 -3.70 5.47 -19.43
CA THR A 140 -4.41 6.67 -19.90
C THR A 140 -4.08 7.90 -19.05
N GLY A 141 -4.72 9.00 -19.35
CA GLY A 141 -4.53 10.28 -18.64
C GLY A 141 -3.31 11.06 -19.13
N SER A 142 -3.09 12.23 -18.56
CA SER A 142 -2.02 13.17 -18.93
C SER A 142 -0.89 13.26 -17.89
N GLY A 143 -1.02 12.57 -16.77
CA GLY A 143 0.01 12.50 -15.73
C GLY A 143 1.09 11.45 -16.03
N ASN A 144 1.97 11.21 -15.09
CA ASN A 144 3.05 10.22 -15.21
C ASN A 144 2.62 8.85 -14.71
N THR A 145 3.13 7.79 -15.33
CA THR A 145 2.93 6.41 -14.88
C THR A 145 4.27 5.68 -14.84
N ASN A 146 4.64 5.17 -13.68
CA ASN A 146 5.81 4.33 -13.50
C ASN A 146 5.34 2.88 -13.30
N ILE A 147 5.78 1.99 -14.19
CA ILE A 147 5.49 0.56 -14.11
C ILE A 147 6.80 -0.18 -13.88
N GLU A 148 6.92 -0.81 -12.70
CA GLU A 148 8.01 -1.72 -12.39
C GLU A 148 7.60 -3.14 -12.77
N LEU A 149 8.48 -3.87 -13.46
CA LEU A 149 8.28 -5.27 -13.82
C LEU A 149 9.18 -6.15 -12.94
N ASN A 150 8.56 -6.95 -12.08
CA ASN A 150 9.24 -7.91 -11.23
C ASN A 150 8.91 -9.34 -11.67
N GLY A 151 9.92 -10.19 -11.75
CA GLY A 151 9.77 -11.57 -12.20
C GLY A 151 9.36 -11.71 -13.68
N ASN A 152 8.57 -12.71 -13.99
CA ASN A 152 8.13 -13.01 -15.36
C ASN A 152 6.69 -12.51 -15.60
N ASN A 153 6.55 -11.47 -16.41
CA ASN A 153 5.25 -10.90 -16.75
C ASN A 153 4.89 -11.28 -18.20
N THR A 154 3.68 -11.80 -18.41
CA THR A 154 3.14 -12.16 -19.72
C THR A 154 1.81 -11.46 -19.92
N LEU A 155 1.75 -10.55 -20.88
CA LEU A 155 0.58 -9.73 -21.17
C LEU A 155 0.14 -9.98 -22.61
N THR A 156 -1.01 -10.64 -22.80
CA THR A 156 -1.59 -10.92 -24.11
C THR A 156 -2.91 -10.16 -24.25
N SER A 157 -2.94 -9.25 -25.20
CA SER A 157 -4.12 -8.43 -25.54
C SER A 157 -4.85 -9.00 -26.73
N GLY A 158 -6.09 -8.56 -26.92
CA GLY A 158 -6.88 -8.89 -28.09
C GLY A 158 -6.30 -8.30 -29.38
N TYR A 159 -6.90 -8.70 -30.51
CA TYR A 159 -6.43 -8.32 -31.84
C TYR A 159 -6.27 -6.81 -32.01
N GLY A 160 -5.11 -6.39 -32.47
CA GLY A 160 -4.80 -4.98 -32.73
C GLY A 160 -4.31 -4.19 -31.53
N HIS A 161 -4.21 -4.78 -30.34
CA HIS A 161 -3.75 -4.14 -29.12
C HIS A 161 -2.40 -4.67 -28.65
N ALA A 162 -1.59 -3.81 -28.05
CA ALA A 162 -0.36 -4.20 -27.38
C ALA A 162 -0.67 -4.78 -25.97
N GLY A 163 0.15 -5.69 -25.47
CA GLY A 163 0.00 -6.23 -24.11
C GLY A 163 0.00 -5.16 -23.04
N LEU A 164 0.87 -4.16 -23.18
CA LEU A 164 0.86 -2.91 -22.44
C LEU A 164 0.70 -1.78 -23.45
N GLU A 165 -0.37 -1.03 -23.33
CA GLU A 165 -0.74 0.01 -24.26
C GLU A 165 -0.78 1.39 -23.57
N HIS A 166 -0.07 2.34 -24.15
CA HIS A 166 -0.01 3.71 -23.65
C HIS A 166 -0.90 4.60 -24.51
N ASN A 167 -2.13 4.82 -24.08
CA ASN A 167 -3.18 5.56 -24.80
C ASN A 167 -3.34 6.98 -24.24
N LYS A 168 -2.26 7.70 -24.06
CA LYS A 168 -2.34 9.10 -23.63
C LYS A 168 -2.75 10.01 -24.76
N THR A 169 -3.62 10.97 -24.46
CA THR A 169 -4.24 11.86 -25.46
C THR A 169 -3.40 13.09 -25.81
N ASP A 170 -2.35 13.35 -25.04
CA ASP A 170 -1.42 14.45 -25.26
C ASP A 170 0.03 14.06 -24.87
N ASP A 171 1.00 14.85 -25.30
CA ASP A 171 2.43 14.63 -25.02
C ASP A 171 2.82 14.99 -23.57
N SER A 172 1.88 15.27 -22.68
CA SER A 172 2.10 15.59 -21.28
C SER A 172 2.12 14.33 -20.44
N GLY A 173 3.23 13.96 -19.93
CA GLY A 173 3.43 12.81 -19.06
C GLY A 173 4.19 11.65 -19.73
N THR A 174 4.81 10.85 -18.90
CA THR A 174 5.65 9.70 -19.29
C THR A 174 5.08 8.41 -18.71
#